data_0ac3bc73337d7219905f1a41d1792353
#
_entry.id   0ac3bc73337d7219905f1a41d1792353
#
_cell.length_a   1.000
_cell.length_b   1.000
_cell.length_c   1.000
_cell.angle_alpha   90.00
_cell.angle_beta   90.00
_cell.angle_gamma   90.00
#
_symmetry.space_group_name_H-M   'P 1'
#
loop_
_entity.id
_entity.type
_entity.pdbx_description
1 polymer ?
#
loop_
_entity_poly.entity_id
_entity_poly.type
_entity_poly.pdbx_seq_one_letter_code
_entity_poly.pdbx_strand_id
1 'polypeptide(L)'
;MGKCTHIAIVLAGGRGSRMKSSVPKQYMLLNEKPVLYYSLKAMEDSFIDAVILVCGAGEDGYCKKELIDKYNLKKVCSIVQGGKERYDSVYNGLKEIARLEIADEDAYVYIHDGARPCVDAELLNECKTNVEVYGACVPAVPV
;
A
#
# COMPACT_ATOMS: atom_id res chain seq x y z
N MET A 1 -13.91 13.80 -2.99
CA MET A 1 -13.88 12.32 -3.11
C MET A 1 -15.03 11.74 -2.31
N GLY A 2 -15.74 10.75 -2.86
CA GLY A 2 -16.80 10.03 -2.15
C GLY A 2 -16.24 9.13 -1.05
N LYS A 3 -17.13 8.57 -0.23
CA LYS A 3 -16.75 7.62 0.82
C LYS A 3 -16.33 6.28 0.20
N CYS A 4 -15.34 5.65 0.83
CA CYS A 4 -14.73 4.41 0.38
C CYS A 4 -14.97 3.29 1.41
N THR A 5 -15.31 2.11 0.91
CA THR A 5 -15.48 0.90 1.73
C THR A 5 -14.16 0.11 1.83
N HIS A 6 -13.36 0.12 0.78
CA HIS A 6 -12.12 -0.68 0.70
C HIS A 6 -10.92 0.26 0.46
N ILE A 7 -10.08 0.43 1.48
CA ILE A 7 -8.95 1.35 1.44
C ILE A 7 -7.67 0.57 1.72
N ALA A 8 -6.67 0.69 0.84
CA ALA A 8 -5.37 0.06 1.06
C ALA A 8 -4.37 1.06 1.66
N ILE A 9 -3.55 0.55 2.58
CA ILE A 9 -2.33 1.22 3.04
C ILE A 9 -1.16 0.39 2.51
N VAL A 10 -0.38 0.96 1.60
CA VAL A 10 0.80 0.30 1.05
C VAL A 10 2.04 0.89 1.72
N LEU A 11 2.79 0.02 2.40
CA LEU A 11 3.96 0.40 3.19
C LEU A 11 5.23 0.30 2.35
N ALA A 12 5.91 1.41 2.17
CA ALA A 12 7.14 1.52 1.40
C ALA A 12 8.22 2.34 2.16
N GLY A 13 8.11 2.43 3.48
CA GLY A 13 9.03 3.22 4.30
C GLY A 13 10.27 2.48 4.79
N GLY A 14 10.33 1.15 4.62
CA GLY A 14 11.46 0.34 5.06
C GLY A 14 12.72 0.56 4.20
N ARG A 15 13.89 0.49 4.83
CA ARG A 15 15.17 0.66 4.12
C ARG A 15 15.75 -0.65 3.56
N GLY A 16 15.13 -1.81 3.85
CA GLY A 16 15.61 -3.09 3.37
C GLY A 16 17.02 -3.43 3.87
N SER A 17 17.31 -3.18 5.14
CA SER A 17 18.64 -3.34 5.74
C SER A 17 19.26 -4.75 5.53
N ARG A 18 18.41 -5.75 5.36
CA ARG A 18 18.84 -7.14 5.08
C ARG A 18 19.47 -7.30 3.70
N MET A 19 19.17 -6.44 2.76
CA MET A 19 19.65 -6.53 1.37
C MET A 19 21.01 -5.86 1.19
N LYS A 20 21.51 -5.11 2.15
CA LYS A 20 22.77 -4.35 2.09
C LYS A 20 22.94 -3.52 0.80
N SER A 21 21.84 -3.06 0.25
CA SER A 21 21.81 -2.23 -0.97
C SER A 21 21.68 -0.75 -0.63
N SER A 22 22.28 0.12 -1.45
CA SER A 22 22.09 1.56 -1.35
C SER A 22 20.67 2.00 -1.78
N VAL A 23 19.99 1.17 -2.59
CA VAL A 23 18.62 1.41 -3.03
C VAL A 23 17.66 0.60 -2.15
N PRO A 24 16.64 1.22 -1.55
CA PRO A 24 15.62 0.49 -0.81
C PRO A 24 14.96 -0.59 -1.68
N LYS A 25 14.66 -1.74 -1.06
CA LYS A 25 14.12 -2.92 -1.77
C LYS A 25 12.91 -2.59 -2.63
N GLN A 26 11.99 -1.77 -2.15
CA GLN A 26 10.75 -1.41 -2.84
C GLN A 26 11.00 -0.61 -4.13
N TYR A 27 12.15 0.01 -4.28
CA TYR A 27 12.52 0.79 -5.47
C TYR A 27 13.49 0.06 -6.40
N MET A 28 13.93 -1.14 -6.04
CA MET A 28 14.73 -1.98 -6.94
C MET A 28 13.90 -2.37 -8.16
N LEU A 29 14.56 -2.46 -9.31
CA LEU A 29 13.87 -2.73 -10.57
C LEU A 29 13.61 -4.23 -10.75
N LEU A 30 12.39 -4.55 -11.14
CA LEU A 30 11.96 -5.86 -11.60
C LEU A 30 11.26 -5.66 -12.94
N ASN A 31 11.80 -6.25 -14.02
CA ASN A 31 11.29 -6.00 -15.36
C ASN A 31 11.20 -4.49 -15.69
N GLU A 32 12.28 -3.75 -15.40
CA GLU A 32 12.42 -2.33 -15.70
C GLU A 32 11.50 -1.39 -14.89
N LYS A 33 10.72 -1.93 -13.94
CA LYS A 33 9.83 -1.13 -13.08
C LYS A 33 10.19 -1.34 -11.60
N PRO A 34 10.06 -0.32 -10.75
CA PRO A 34 10.27 -0.51 -9.32
C PRO A 34 9.35 -1.60 -8.76
N VAL A 35 9.84 -2.39 -7.83
CA VAL A 35 9.05 -3.45 -7.17
C VAL A 35 7.74 -2.90 -6.61
N LEU A 36 7.76 -1.71 -6.03
CA LEU A 36 6.58 -1.03 -5.49
C LEU A 36 5.49 -0.81 -6.55
N TYR A 37 5.87 -0.61 -7.81
CA TYR A 37 4.91 -0.46 -8.90
C TYR A 37 3.92 -1.63 -8.96
N TYR A 38 4.41 -2.86 -8.82
CA TYR A 38 3.56 -4.05 -8.94
C TYR A 38 2.52 -4.12 -7.82
N SER A 39 2.90 -3.77 -6.60
CA SER A 39 1.96 -3.71 -5.48
C SER A 39 0.89 -2.63 -5.71
N LEU A 40 1.30 -1.44 -6.12
CA LEU A 40 0.36 -0.34 -6.39
C LEU A 40 -0.55 -0.65 -7.58
N LYS A 41 -0.01 -1.27 -8.64
CA LYS A 41 -0.79 -1.67 -9.82
C LYS A 41 -1.83 -2.72 -9.49
N ALA A 42 -1.49 -3.69 -8.65
CA ALA A 42 -2.45 -4.69 -8.18
C ALA A 42 -3.63 -4.04 -7.44
N MET A 43 -3.37 -3.04 -6.61
CA MET A 43 -4.42 -2.28 -5.93
C MET A 43 -5.25 -1.44 -6.92
N GLU A 44 -4.58 -0.78 -7.87
CA GLU A 44 -5.23 0.03 -8.92
C GLU A 44 -6.22 -0.79 -9.74
N ASP A 45 -5.86 -2.03 -10.08
CA ASP A 45 -6.67 -2.91 -10.93
C ASP A 45 -7.70 -3.73 -10.14
N SER A 46 -7.81 -3.53 -8.82
CA SER A 46 -8.67 -4.31 -7.93
C SER A 46 -9.94 -3.56 -7.52
N PHE A 47 -10.71 -4.18 -6.61
CA PHE A 47 -11.87 -3.56 -5.96
C PHE A 47 -11.49 -2.44 -4.97
N ILE A 48 -10.22 -2.26 -4.65
CA ILE A 48 -9.78 -1.19 -3.73
C ILE A 48 -10.23 0.16 -4.28
N ASP A 49 -10.82 0.98 -3.43
CA ASP A 49 -11.36 2.30 -3.80
C ASP A 49 -10.30 3.40 -3.74
N ALA A 50 -9.43 3.34 -2.73
CA ALA A 50 -8.40 4.35 -2.51
C ALA A 50 -7.15 3.71 -1.90
N VAL A 51 -6.00 4.29 -2.17
CA VAL A 51 -4.70 3.84 -1.66
C VAL A 51 -3.99 5.00 -0.96
N ILE A 52 -3.53 4.74 0.28
CA ILE A 52 -2.58 5.61 0.97
C ILE A 52 -1.20 4.97 0.82
N LEU A 53 -0.27 5.68 0.24
CA LEU A 53 1.12 5.24 0.13
C LEU A 53 1.92 5.81 1.29
N VAL A 54 2.58 4.94 2.05
CA VAL A 54 3.46 5.34 3.16
C VAL A 54 4.90 5.09 2.72
N CYS A 55 5.66 6.16 2.51
CA CYS A 55 7.05 6.09 2.03
C CYS A 55 8.05 6.54 3.10
N GLY A 56 9.33 6.40 2.80
CA GLY A 56 10.40 6.91 3.66
C GLY A 56 10.50 8.42 3.61
N ALA A 57 11.18 8.99 4.61
CA ALA A 57 11.40 10.43 4.69
C ALA A 57 12.13 10.94 3.43
N GLY A 58 11.59 11.98 2.81
CA GLY A 58 12.16 12.59 1.61
C GLY A 58 11.90 11.83 0.30
N GLU A 59 11.14 10.75 0.33
CA GLU A 59 10.87 9.91 -0.85
C GLU A 59 9.53 10.23 -1.55
N ASP A 60 8.73 11.10 -0.96
CA ASP A 60 7.40 11.46 -1.48
C ASP A 60 7.45 12.04 -2.90
N GLY A 61 8.41 12.92 -3.18
CA GLY A 61 8.59 13.48 -4.51
C GLY A 61 8.91 12.43 -5.57
N TYR A 62 9.79 11.48 -5.24
CA TYR A 62 10.12 10.36 -6.12
C TYR A 62 8.87 9.48 -6.37
N CYS A 63 8.16 9.11 -5.32
CA CYS A 63 6.94 8.31 -5.44
C CYS A 63 5.89 9.00 -6.30
N LYS A 64 5.70 10.30 -6.11
CA LYS A 64 4.74 11.06 -6.90
C LYS A 64 5.10 11.05 -8.38
N LYS A 65 6.32 11.42 -8.71
CA LYS A 65 6.79 11.59 -10.09
C LYS A 65 7.02 10.26 -10.80
N GLU A 66 7.79 9.37 -10.18
CA GLU A 66 8.31 8.17 -10.83
C GLU A 66 7.37 6.96 -10.74
N LEU A 67 6.33 7.03 -9.92
CA LEU A 67 5.34 5.97 -9.76
C LEU A 67 3.94 6.45 -10.09
N ILE A 68 3.40 7.37 -9.31
CA ILE A 68 1.98 7.75 -9.41
C ILE A 68 1.71 8.42 -10.75
N ASP A 69 2.44 9.46 -11.09
CA ASP A 69 2.23 10.20 -12.33
C ASP A 69 2.67 9.39 -13.54
N LYS A 70 3.85 8.77 -13.47
CA LYS A 70 4.42 8.00 -14.58
C LYS A 70 3.52 6.84 -15.03
N TYR A 71 2.90 6.14 -14.09
CA TYR A 71 2.06 4.97 -14.38
C TYR A 71 0.58 5.25 -14.22
N ASN A 72 0.20 6.50 -14.02
CA ASN A 72 -1.21 6.93 -13.92
C ASN A 72 -2.00 6.14 -12.86
N LEU A 73 -1.44 6.04 -11.66
CA LEU A 73 -2.04 5.32 -10.53
C LEU A 73 -3.06 6.21 -9.82
N LYS A 74 -4.28 6.22 -10.32
CA LYS A 74 -5.33 7.17 -9.92
C LYS A 74 -5.90 6.93 -8.53
N LYS A 75 -5.82 5.70 -8.03
CA LYS A 75 -6.36 5.35 -6.71
C LYS A 75 -5.47 5.80 -5.56
N VAL A 76 -4.19 6.08 -5.82
CA VAL A 76 -3.30 6.64 -4.79
C VAL A 76 -3.72 8.09 -4.55
N CYS A 77 -4.42 8.32 -3.45
CA CYS A 77 -4.99 9.62 -3.12
C CYS A 77 -4.13 10.44 -2.16
N SER A 78 -3.18 9.82 -1.47
CA SER A 78 -2.25 10.51 -0.57
C SER A 78 -0.95 9.75 -0.42
N ILE A 79 0.13 10.49 -0.18
CA ILE A 79 1.44 9.98 0.19
C ILE A 79 1.79 10.56 1.56
N VAL A 80 2.12 9.71 2.52
CA VAL A 80 2.55 10.13 3.85
C VAL A 80 3.89 9.49 4.19
N GLN A 81 4.61 10.09 5.13
CA GLN A 81 5.87 9.52 5.59
C GLN A 81 5.63 8.45 6.66
N GLY A 82 6.43 7.39 6.59
CA GLY A 82 6.46 6.36 7.61
C GLY A 82 7.11 6.84 8.89
N GLY A 83 6.92 6.07 9.96
CA GLY A 83 7.58 6.27 11.23
C GLY A 83 8.82 5.40 11.38
N LYS A 84 9.34 5.35 12.60
CA LYS A 84 10.53 4.56 12.92
C LYS A 84 10.30 3.07 12.76
N GLU A 85 9.16 2.61 13.25
CA GLU A 85 8.78 1.20 13.21
C GLU A 85 7.63 0.97 12.22
N ARG A 86 7.41 -0.30 11.86
CA ARG A 86 6.32 -0.66 10.95
C ARG A 86 4.95 -0.22 11.48
N TYR A 87 4.70 -0.41 12.77
CA TYR A 87 3.42 0.00 13.38
C TYR A 87 3.22 1.52 13.36
N ASP A 88 4.29 2.32 13.45
CA ASP A 88 4.19 3.78 13.30
C ASP A 88 3.76 4.17 11.89
N SER A 89 4.30 3.46 10.89
CA SER A 89 3.94 3.67 9.49
C SER A 89 2.47 3.32 9.23
N VAL A 90 2.00 2.20 9.76
CA VAL A 90 0.58 1.82 9.69
C VAL A 90 -0.29 2.90 10.34
N TYR A 91 0.09 3.35 11.53
CA TYR A 91 -0.63 4.39 12.27
C TYR A 91 -0.71 5.69 11.49
N ASN A 92 0.38 6.10 10.85
CA ASN A 92 0.41 7.30 10.01
C ASN A 92 -0.56 7.17 8.82
N GLY A 93 -0.63 5.99 8.20
CA GLY A 93 -1.61 5.70 7.15
C GLY A 93 -3.04 5.79 7.65
N LEU A 94 -3.34 5.22 8.81
CA LEU A 94 -4.67 5.28 9.43
C LEU A 94 -5.07 6.72 9.77
N LYS A 95 -4.14 7.50 10.33
CA LYS A 95 -4.38 8.92 10.61
C LYS A 95 -4.71 9.70 9.33
N GLU A 96 -4.05 9.37 8.23
CA GLU A 96 -4.32 10.04 6.96
C GLU A 96 -5.71 9.71 6.42
N ILE A 97 -6.14 8.45 6.53
CA ILE A 97 -7.52 8.05 6.17
C ILE A 97 -8.53 8.87 6.97
N ALA A 98 -8.30 9.01 8.28
CA ALA A 98 -9.18 9.79 9.15
C ALA A 98 -9.16 11.29 8.79
N ARG A 99 -7.98 11.85 8.52
CA ARG A 99 -7.83 13.26 8.13
C ARG A 99 -8.57 13.58 6.81
N LEU A 100 -8.51 12.67 5.86
CA LEU A 100 -9.18 12.83 4.56
C LEU A 100 -10.68 12.56 4.63
N GLU A 101 -11.15 11.97 5.72
CA GLU A 101 -12.56 11.59 5.92
C GLU A 101 -13.14 10.75 4.77
N ILE A 102 -12.31 9.88 4.19
CA ILE A 102 -12.68 9.07 3.00
C ILE A 102 -13.35 7.74 3.35
N ALA A 103 -13.21 7.25 4.59
CA ALA A 103 -13.78 5.98 5.00
C ALA A 103 -15.29 6.10 5.27
N ASP A 104 -16.08 5.12 4.80
CA ASP A 104 -17.46 4.98 5.24
C ASP A 104 -17.54 4.24 6.59
N GLU A 105 -18.76 4.04 7.11
CA GLU A 105 -18.97 3.44 8.44
C GLU A 105 -18.54 1.98 8.51
N ASP A 106 -18.57 1.28 7.36
CA ASP A 106 -18.23 -0.14 7.25
C ASP A 106 -16.89 -0.37 6.53
N ALA A 107 -16.01 0.64 6.53
CA ALA A 107 -14.76 0.56 5.78
C ALA A 107 -13.82 -0.53 6.30
N TYR A 108 -13.18 -1.21 5.36
CA TYR A 108 -12.10 -2.17 5.62
C TYR A 108 -10.78 -1.60 5.14
N VAL A 109 -9.74 -1.81 5.93
CA VAL A 109 -8.37 -1.36 5.61
C VAL A 109 -7.50 -2.56 5.29
N TYR A 110 -6.83 -2.50 4.13
CA TYR A 110 -5.95 -3.55 3.62
C TYR A 110 -4.51 -3.05 3.73
N ILE A 111 -3.73 -3.67 4.63
CA ILE A 111 -2.34 -3.26 4.90
C ILE A 111 -1.41 -4.20 4.14
N HIS A 112 -0.63 -3.65 3.22
CA HIS A 112 0.26 -4.42 2.36
C HIS A 112 1.67 -3.85 2.33
N ASP A 113 2.67 -4.76 2.42
CA ASP A 113 4.07 -4.37 2.27
C ASP A 113 4.40 -4.14 0.79
N GLY A 114 4.78 -2.91 0.43
CA GLY A 114 5.03 -2.51 -0.95
C GLY A 114 6.18 -3.25 -1.63
N ALA A 115 7.08 -3.86 -0.86
CA ALA A 115 8.18 -4.67 -1.38
C ALA A 115 7.77 -6.12 -1.70
N ARG A 116 6.48 -6.47 -1.61
CA ARG A 116 5.94 -7.79 -1.95
C ARG A 116 5.15 -7.68 -3.26
N PRO A 117 5.79 -7.90 -4.43
CA PRO A 117 5.18 -7.59 -5.72
C PRO A 117 4.19 -8.64 -6.23
N CYS A 118 4.09 -9.80 -5.59
CA CYS A 118 3.31 -10.94 -6.07
C CYS A 118 1.87 -10.96 -5.56
N VAL A 119 1.38 -9.87 -4.99
CA VAL A 119 -0.05 -9.74 -4.66
C VAL A 119 -0.86 -9.70 -5.95
N ASP A 120 -1.95 -10.46 -5.99
CA ASP A 120 -2.80 -10.57 -7.17
C ASP A 120 -4.29 -10.40 -6.82
N ALA A 121 -5.13 -10.38 -7.85
CA ALA A 121 -6.57 -10.21 -7.69
C ALA A 121 -7.21 -11.35 -6.89
N GLU A 122 -6.74 -12.58 -7.05
CA GLU A 122 -7.27 -13.75 -6.33
C GLU A 122 -7.05 -13.59 -4.83
N LEU A 123 -5.81 -13.26 -4.41
CA LEU A 123 -5.49 -13.05 -3.00
C LEU A 123 -6.32 -11.89 -2.42
N LEU A 124 -6.42 -10.78 -3.13
CA LEU A 124 -7.20 -9.63 -2.67
C LEU A 124 -8.68 -9.97 -2.52
N ASN A 125 -9.26 -10.71 -3.47
CA ASN A 125 -10.66 -11.13 -3.40
C ASN A 125 -10.91 -12.10 -2.24
N GLU A 126 -9.99 -13.01 -1.96
CA GLU A 126 -10.08 -13.90 -0.79
C GLU A 126 -10.03 -13.10 0.52
N CYS A 127 -9.13 -12.13 0.62
CA CYS A 127 -9.06 -11.25 1.79
C CYS A 127 -10.37 -10.47 1.98
N LYS A 128 -10.92 -9.92 0.89
CA LYS A 128 -12.21 -9.21 0.92
C LYS A 128 -13.33 -10.08 1.47
N THR A 129 -13.49 -11.27 0.90
CA THR A 129 -14.53 -12.23 1.33
C THR A 129 -14.39 -12.57 2.81
N ASN A 130 -13.17 -12.85 3.27
CA ASN A 130 -12.92 -13.26 4.65
C ASN A 130 -13.07 -12.09 5.64
N VAL A 131 -12.60 -10.89 5.31
CA VAL A 131 -12.73 -9.75 6.21
C VAL A 131 -14.19 -9.34 6.39
N GLU A 132 -15.00 -9.43 5.35
CA GLU A 132 -16.44 -9.14 5.41
C GLU A 132 -17.19 -10.12 6.30
N VAL A 133 -16.72 -11.38 6.40
CA VAL A 133 -17.34 -12.42 7.25
C VAL A 133 -16.80 -12.35 8.68
N TYR A 134 -15.50 -12.26 8.86
CA TYR A 134 -14.83 -12.44 10.16
C TYR A 134 -14.36 -11.13 10.80
N GLY A 135 -14.43 -10.00 10.12
CA GLY A 135 -13.98 -8.70 10.61
C GLY A 135 -12.48 -8.46 10.52
N ALA A 136 -11.68 -9.50 10.45
CA ALA A 136 -10.23 -9.43 10.26
C ALA A 136 -9.72 -10.70 9.62
N CYS A 137 -8.69 -10.59 8.79
CA CYS A 137 -8.01 -11.76 8.23
C CYS A 137 -6.54 -11.43 7.92
N VAL A 138 -5.70 -12.46 7.94
CA VAL A 138 -4.30 -12.37 7.53
C VAL A 138 -4.03 -13.56 6.61
N PRO A 139 -3.63 -13.31 5.35
CA PRO A 139 -3.26 -14.41 4.46
C PRO A 139 -1.96 -15.07 4.94
N ALA A 140 -1.95 -16.39 4.90
CA ALA A 140 -0.80 -17.17 5.33
C ALA A 140 -0.69 -18.44 4.50
N VAL A 141 0.51 -19.02 4.49
CA VAL A 141 0.77 -20.32 3.87
C VAL A 141 1.22 -21.31 4.95
N PRO A 142 0.96 -22.62 4.77
CA PRO A 142 1.50 -23.65 5.67
C PRO A 142 3.02 -23.60 5.72
N VAL A 143 3.57 -23.82 6.89
CA VAL A 143 5.04 -23.85 7.10
C VAL A 143 5.58 -25.24 6.75
#